data_a658ee5430b2f19da1f12695a1fb47f1
#
_entry.id   a658ee5430b2f19da1f12695a1fb47f1
#
_cell.length_a   1.000
_cell.length_b   1.000
_cell.length_c   1.000
_cell.angle_alpha   90.00
_cell.angle_beta   90.00
_cell.angle_gamma   90.00
#
_symmetry.space_group_name_H-M   'P 1'
#
loop_
_entity.id
_entity.type
_entity.pdbx_description
1 polymer ?
#
loop_
_entity_poly.entity_id
_entity_poly.type
_entity_poly.pdbx_seq_one_letter_code
_entity_poly.pdbx_strand_id
1 'polypeptide(L)'
;MNKAIKILFLAANPTDTARLRLDAELRALDCALRQSEFRDMFEVVTHWAVRANELSSLLLLHKPDIVHFSGHGYPSSELVFEDNSGNSHTVSPDALSQLFSLLKENIHCVVLNACYKEEMAEAIAQHIDCVIGMSQVIGDTAAISFVAAFYLALGYGRDVKTAFDLGRVQINLENLDEQDRPILVAPNQDPSDIVFVKYSASELAPYVQRMTQSVETSIPYPPFPSVDPSFLQTLPVPGGAFNDDLYIARDADTKLEKQLLGGGTTTTIRAPRQTGKTSLLMRGLQYARQQAAVVVPFDLQSSSSQTLSSLENFLQEFAAIICDELVIEETQLAQCWQGTLSAPRKLLRFMQQHILPMYEGPIILAIDEADHLLESDFYKDFFGMLRSWHNRRALDPLWQK
;
A
#
# COMPACT_ATOMS: atom_id res chain seq x y z
N MET A 1 6.68 5.14 -30.67
CA MET A 1 6.58 4.98 -29.22
C MET A 1 5.43 5.88 -28.76
N ASN A 2 4.35 5.34 -28.27
CA ASN A 2 3.27 6.16 -27.73
C ASN A 2 3.82 6.93 -26.52
N LYS A 3 3.52 8.24 -26.45
CA LYS A 3 3.88 9.09 -25.30
C LYS A 3 3.18 8.52 -24.06
N ALA A 4 3.92 8.31 -22.97
CA ALA A 4 3.32 7.88 -21.70
C ALA A 4 2.33 8.95 -21.20
N ILE A 5 1.19 8.50 -20.69
CA ILE A 5 0.18 9.34 -20.02
C ILE A 5 0.73 9.68 -18.65
N LYS A 6 1.04 10.94 -18.42
CA LYS A 6 1.71 11.39 -17.21
C LYS A 6 0.71 11.91 -16.19
N ILE A 7 0.73 11.32 -15.00
CA ILE A 7 -0.04 11.75 -13.84
C ILE A 7 0.91 12.45 -12.88
N LEU A 8 0.67 13.73 -12.62
CA LEU A 8 1.39 14.50 -11.62
C LEU A 8 0.59 14.53 -10.33
N PHE A 9 1.04 13.76 -9.34
CA PHE A 9 0.43 13.71 -8.01
C PHE A 9 1.10 14.75 -7.10
N LEU A 10 0.31 15.71 -6.63
CA LEU A 10 0.74 16.83 -5.77
C LEU A 10 0.09 16.67 -4.40
N ALA A 11 0.89 16.43 -3.38
CA ALA A 11 0.44 16.23 -2.01
C ALA A 11 0.84 17.39 -1.10
N ALA A 12 -0.12 17.95 -0.36
CA ALA A 12 0.11 18.97 0.66
C ALA A 12 -0.60 18.60 1.96
N ASN A 13 0.15 18.51 3.06
CA ASN A 13 -0.36 18.12 4.38
C ASN A 13 0.28 18.99 5.48
N PRO A 14 -0.07 20.31 5.52
CA PRO A 14 0.54 21.26 6.43
C PRO A 14 0.45 20.83 7.90
N THR A 15 1.46 21.20 8.69
CA THR A 15 1.60 20.75 10.08
C THR A 15 0.56 21.36 11.03
N ASP A 16 -0.06 22.46 10.65
CA ASP A 16 -1.11 23.17 11.37
C ASP A 16 -2.53 22.75 10.98
N THR A 17 -2.67 21.71 10.15
CA THR A 17 -3.94 21.11 9.74
C THR A 17 -4.10 19.68 10.26
N ALA A 18 -5.33 19.13 10.17
CA ALA A 18 -5.55 17.72 10.47
C ALA A 18 -4.78 16.82 9.50
N ARG A 19 -4.14 15.77 10.00
CA ARG A 19 -3.35 14.87 9.16
C ARG A 19 -4.24 14.02 8.26
N LEU A 20 -4.02 14.08 6.95
CA LEU A 20 -4.67 13.25 5.95
C LEU A 20 -3.79 12.04 5.57
N ARG A 21 -4.44 10.97 5.07
CA ARG A 21 -3.77 9.73 4.64
C ARG A 21 -3.36 9.78 3.16
N LEU A 22 -2.63 10.83 2.76
CA LEU A 22 -2.23 11.06 1.37
C LEU A 22 -1.34 9.94 0.80
N ASP A 23 -0.54 9.30 1.66
CA ASP A 23 0.27 8.12 1.32
C ASP A 23 -0.58 6.90 0.96
N ALA A 24 -1.70 6.70 1.66
CA ALA A 24 -2.64 5.63 1.36
C ALA A 24 -3.37 5.86 0.04
N GLU A 25 -3.73 7.11 -0.25
CA GLU A 25 -4.35 7.51 -1.52
C GLU A 25 -3.41 7.29 -2.71
N LEU A 26 -2.17 7.77 -2.63
CA LEU A 26 -1.17 7.52 -3.67
C LEU A 26 -0.94 6.03 -3.89
N ARG A 27 -0.87 5.26 -2.80
CA ARG A 27 -0.72 3.80 -2.89
C ARG A 27 -1.90 3.14 -3.59
N ALA A 28 -3.12 3.60 -3.32
CA ALA A 28 -4.32 3.09 -3.97
C ALA A 28 -4.32 3.37 -5.47
N LEU A 29 -3.93 4.60 -5.87
CA LEU A 29 -3.73 5.00 -7.26
C LEU A 29 -2.69 4.12 -7.96
N ASP A 30 -1.49 3.98 -7.39
CA ASP A 30 -0.40 3.19 -7.98
C ASP A 30 -0.78 1.71 -8.11
N CYS A 31 -1.43 1.13 -7.08
CA CYS A 31 -1.92 -0.25 -7.12
C CYS A 31 -2.99 -0.45 -8.20
N ALA A 32 -3.92 0.50 -8.35
CA ALA A 32 -4.98 0.44 -9.35
C ALA A 32 -4.41 0.46 -10.78
N LEU A 33 -3.48 1.36 -11.06
CA LEU A 33 -2.80 1.40 -12.35
C LEU A 33 -1.98 0.14 -12.62
N ARG A 34 -1.21 -0.37 -11.64
CA ARG A 34 -0.41 -1.59 -11.80
C ARG A 34 -1.25 -2.84 -12.08
N GLN A 35 -2.48 -2.89 -11.60
CA GLN A 35 -3.43 -3.99 -11.82
C GLN A 35 -4.16 -3.89 -13.16
N SER A 36 -4.08 -2.73 -13.82
CA SER A 36 -4.81 -2.47 -15.06
C SER A 36 -4.12 -3.03 -16.30
N GLU A 37 -4.89 -3.15 -17.37
CA GLU A 37 -4.43 -3.71 -18.66
C GLU A 37 -3.34 -2.84 -19.30
N PHE A 38 -3.49 -1.50 -19.23
CA PHE A 38 -2.62 -0.54 -19.90
C PHE A 38 -1.65 0.16 -18.96
N ARG A 39 -1.26 -0.51 -17.87
CA ARG A 39 -0.35 0.00 -16.83
C ARG A 39 0.92 0.62 -17.40
N ASP A 40 1.49 0.02 -18.46
CA ASP A 40 2.76 0.47 -19.05
C ASP A 40 2.63 1.79 -19.83
N MET A 41 1.40 2.26 -20.03
CA MET A 41 1.12 3.56 -20.66
C MET A 41 1.07 4.72 -19.66
N PHE A 42 1.07 4.45 -18.36
CA PHE A 42 0.97 5.48 -17.33
C PHE A 42 2.28 5.67 -16.59
N GLU A 43 2.64 6.93 -16.37
CA GLU A 43 3.78 7.37 -15.56
C GLU A 43 3.26 8.25 -14.41
N VAL A 44 3.46 7.81 -13.16
CA VAL A 44 3.07 8.58 -11.97
C VAL A 44 4.28 9.30 -11.41
N VAL A 45 4.24 10.63 -11.41
CA VAL A 45 5.26 11.50 -10.81
C VAL A 45 4.68 12.13 -9.55
N THR A 46 5.39 12.02 -8.44
CA THR A 46 4.88 12.44 -7.12
C THR A 46 5.71 13.55 -6.51
N HIS A 47 5.04 14.56 -5.95
CA HIS A 47 5.66 15.61 -5.15
C HIS A 47 4.93 15.75 -3.82
N TRP A 48 5.70 15.78 -2.74
CA TRP A 48 5.22 15.89 -1.37
C TRP A 48 5.54 17.26 -0.80
N ALA A 49 4.73 17.70 0.16
CA ALA A 49 4.91 18.99 0.83
C ALA A 49 4.93 20.16 -0.19
N VAL A 50 4.01 20.10 -1.16
CA VAL A 50 4.00 21.02 -2.29
C VAL A 50 3.66 22.44 -1.85
N ARG A 51 4.46 23.38 -2.35
CA ARG A 51 4.25 24.82 -2.10
C ARG A 51 3.64 25.52 -3.30
N ALA A 52 2.86 26.55 -3.06
CA ALA A 52 2.21 27.31 -4.13
C ALA A 52 3.20 27.87 -5.19
N ASN A 53 4.38 28.30 -4.77
CA ASN A 53 5.41 28.85 -5.65
C ASN A 53 6.12 27.79 -6.51
N GLU A 54 5.95 26.50 -6.22
CA GLU A 54 6.53 25.39 -6.99
C GLU A 54 5.62 24.94 -8.14
N LEU A 55 4.32 25.24 -8.09
CA LEU A 55 3.32 24.73 -9.05
C LEU A 55 3.70 25.01 -10.49
N SER A 56 4.07 26.24 -10.83
CA SER A 56 4.43 26.61 -12.21
C SER A 56 5.61 25.81 -12.71
N SER A 57 6.65 25.64 -11.89
CA SER A 57 7.86 24.89 -12.26
C SER A 57 7.56 23.39 -12.42
N LEU A 58 6.73 22.81 -11.56
CA LEU A 58 6.33 21.41 -11.63
C LEU A 58 5.51 21.10 -12.88
N LEU A 59 4.53 21.96 -13.20
CA LEU A 59 3.71 21.81 -14.40
C LEU A 59 4.53 21.98 -15.69
N LEU A 60 5.45 22.95 -15.75
CA LEU A 60 6.34 23.17 -16.89
C LEU A 60 7.35 22.02 -17.08
N LEU A 61 7.90 21.50 -15.97
CA LEU A 61 8.89 20.42 -15.98
C LEU A 61 8.28 19.11 -16.45
N HIS A 62 7.14 18.73 -15.86
CA HIS A 62 6.57 17.41 -16.06
C HIS A 62 5.59 17.34 -17.23
N LYS A 63 4.95 18.45 -17.61
CA LYS A 63 3.94 18.51 -18.67
C LYS A 63 2.92 17.38 -18.57
N PRO A 64 2.19 17.30 -17.45
CA PRO A 64 1.31 16.17 -17.18
C PRO A 64 0.08 16.17 -18.08
N ASP A 65 -0.47 14.99 -18.36
CA ASP A 65 -1.78 14.81 -18.98
C ASP A 65 -2.90 14.88 -17.92
N ILE A 66 -2.59 14.45 -16.68
CA ILE A 66 -3.49 14.50 -15.52
C ILE A 66 -2.75 15.15 -14.35
N VAL A 67 -3.37 16.12 -13.69
CA VAL A 67 -2.90 16.69 -12.42
C VAL A 67 -3.81 16.17 -11.31
N HIS A 68 -3.23 15.52 -10.31
CA HIS A 68 -3.96 15.06 -9.13
C HIS A 68 -3.44 15.80 -7.90
N PHE A 69 -4.27 16.64 -7.31
CA PHE A 69 -4.00 17.29 -6.04
C PHE A 69 -4.68 16.54 -4.90
N SER A 70 -3.92 16.21 -3.87
CA SER A 70 -4.40 15.57 -2.64
C SER A 70 -3.98 16.41 -1.44
N GLY A 71 -4.96 16.88 -0.65
CA GLY A 71 -4.69 17.78 0.47
C GLY A 71 -5.95 18.38 1.08
N HIS A 72 -5.77 19.51 1.73
CA HIS A 72 -6.86 20.25 2.35
C HIS A 72 -7.45 21.31 1.42
N GLY A 73 -8.73 21.63 1.65
CA GLY A 73 -9.41 22.79 1.10
C GLY A 73 -10.26 23.45 2.18
N TYR A 74 -10.45 24.76 2.08
CA TYR A 74 -11.30 25.51 3.00
C TYR A 74 -12.69 25.79 2.40
N PRO A 75 -13.70 26.01 3.26
CA PRO A 75 -15.05 26.41 2.81
C PRO A 75 -15.09 27.71 2.00
N SER A 76 -14.00 28.51 2.01
CA SER A 76 -13.77 29.69 1.17
C SER A 76 -13.40 29.35 -0.28
N SER A 77 -13.45 28.05 -0.68
CA SER A 77 -13.06 27.54 -2.00
C SER A 77 -11.55 27.66 -2.29
N GLU A 78 -10.71 27.80 -1.28
CA GLU A 78 -9.25 27.85 -1.41
C GLU A 78 -8.63 26.48 -1.23
N LEU A 79 -7.64 26.12 -2.06
CA LEU A 79 -6.78 24.96 -1.82
C LEU A 79 -5.64 25.31 -0.88
N VAL A 80 -5.25 24.36 -0.05
CA VAL A 80 -4.20 24.53 0.95
C VAL A 80 -2.93 23.83 0.51
N PHE A 81 -1.88 24.61 0.34
CA PHE A 81 -0.51 24.16 0.08
C PHE A 81 0.34 24.37 1.34
N GLU A 82 1.62 24.05 1.26
CA GLU A 82 2.56 24.33 2.34
C GLU A 82 3.31 25.65 2.08
N ASP A 83 3.67 26.36 3.16
CA ASP A 83 4.62 27.45 3.12
C ASP A 83 6.06 26.95 3.35
N ASN A 84 7.04 27.87 3.43
CA ASN A 84 8.44 27.51 3.67
C ASN A 84 8.70 26.94 5.09
N SER A 85 7.74 27.09 5.99
CA SER A 85 7.81 26.60 7.38
C SER A 85 7.02 25.30 7.57
N GLY A 86 6.34 24.82 6.53
CA GLY A 86 5.46 23.64 6.57
C GLY A 86 4.07 23.94 7.13
N ASN A 87 3.67 25.22 7.24
CA ASN A 87 2.33 25.62 7.64
C ASN A 87 1.42 25.82 6.42
N SER A 88 0.12 25.99 6.68
CA SER A 88 -0.88 26.18 5.62
C SER A 88 -0.69 27.51 4.87
N HIS A 89 -0.76 27.43 3.54
CA HIS A 89 -0.80 28.55 2.62
C HIS A 89 -1.93 28.36 1.62
N THR A 90 -2.91 29.25 1.62
CA THR A 90 -4.10 29.15 0.77
C THR A 90 -3.87 29.74 -0.61
N VAL A 91 -4.47 29.10 -1.63
CA VAL A 91 -4.47 29.56 -3.02
C VAL A 91 -5.91 29.67 -3.51
N SER A 92 -6.27 30.85 -4.01
CA SER A 92 -7.63 31.14 -4.48
C SER A 92 -7.97 30.46 -5.82
N PRO A 93 -9.26 30.26 -6.12
CA PRO A 93 -9.73 29.75 -7.42
C PRO A 93 -9.20 30.58 -8.59
N ASP A 94 -9.22 31.90 -8.49
CA ASP A 94 -8.74 32.80 -9.54
C ASP A 94 -7.26 32.61 -9.86
N ALA A 95 -6.41 32.43 -8.82
CA ALA A 95 -4.99 32.22 -9.02
C ALA A 95 -4.69 30.88 -9.73
N LEU A 96 -5.39 29.81 -9.34
CA LEU A 96 -5.26 28.51 -10.01
C LEU A 96 -5.86 28.54 -11.43
N SER A 97 -7.01 29.16 -11.62
CA SER A 97 -7.61 29.37 -12.95
C SER A 97 -6.65 30.08 -13.90
N GLN A 98 -6.00 31.17 -13.45
CA GLN A 98 -4.99 31.89 -14.24
C GLN A 98 -3.79 30.96 -14.56
N LEU A 99 -3.28 30.19 -13.59
CA LEU A 99 -2.17 29.25 -13.79
C LEU A 99 -2.51 28.22 -14.85
N PHE A 100 -3.67 27.56 -14.74
CA PHE A 100 -4.11 26.56 -15.69
C PHE A 100 -4.44 27.15 -17.06
N SER A 101 -4.91 28.40 -17.14
CA SER A 101 -5.14 29.07 -18.44
C SER A 101 -3.86 29.22 -19.26
N LEU A 102 -2.71 29.39 -18.59
CA LEU A 102 -1.40 29.56 -19.23
C LEU A 102 -0.72 28.23 -19.54
N LEU A 103 -1.00 27.16 -18.79
CA LEU A 103 -0.28 25.89 -18.85
C LEU A 103 -1.16 24.71 -19.30
N LYS A 104 -2.29 24.99 -19.91
CA LYS A 104 -3.31 24.00 -20.31
C LYS A 104 -2.93 23.06 -21.45
N GLU A 105 -1.89 23.34 -22.23
CA GLU A 105 -1.60 22.66 -23.50
C GLU A 105 -1.51 21.13 -23.43
N ASN A 106 -1.13 20.58 -22.27
CA ASN A 106 -0.98 19.14 -22.10
C ASN A 106 -1.97 18.57 -21.09
N ILE A 107 -2.65 19.40 -20.31
CA ILE A 107 -3.47 18.97 -19.17
C ILE A 107 -4.91 18.76 -19.63
N HIS A 108 -5.37 17.52 -19.58
CA HIS A 108 -6.73 17.14 -19.98
C HIS A 108 -7.66 16.93 -18.78
N CYS A 109 -7.11 16.53 -17.63
CA CYS A 109 -7.90 16.28 -16.43
C CYS A 109 -7.20 16.82 -15.19
N VAL A 110 -7.97 17.46 -14.31
CA VAL A 110 -7.52 17.86 -12.98
C VAL A 110 -8.38 17.15 -11.94
N VAL A 111 -7.78 16.40 -11.03
CA VAL A 111 -8.44 15.76 -9.91
C VAL A 111 -8.05 16.52 -8.64
N LEU A 112 -9.04 17.07 -7.96
CA LEU A 112 -8.87 17.84 -6.75
C LEU A 112 -9.47 17.05 -5.58
N ASN A 113 -8.67 16.23 -4.92
CA ASN A 113 -9.10 15.51 -3.74
C ASN A 113 -8.87 16.36 -2.48
N ALA A 114 -9.69 17.37 -2.33
CA ALA A 114 -9.71 18.30 -1.23
C ALA A 114 -11.13 18.83 -1.00
N CYS A 115 -11.44 19.21 0.23
CA CYS A 115 -12.76 19.77 0.58
C CYS A 115 -12.86 21.23 0.15
N TYR A 116 -13.68 21.56 -0.85
CA TYR A 116 -13.93 22.94 -1.28
C TYR A 116 -15.33 23.05 -1.90
N LYS A 117 -15.75 24.27 -2.17
CA LYS A 117 -16.98 24.51 -2.94
C LYS A 117 -16.73 24.28 -4.43
N GLU A 118 -17.80 24.01 -5.17
CA GLU A 118 -17.83 23.77 -6.63
C GLU A 118 -17.11 24.85 -7.46
N GLU A 119 -17.06 26.11 -6.96
CA GLU A 119 -16.42 27.27 -7.57
C GLU A 119 -14.96 27.03 -8.02
N MET A 120 -14.16 26.27 -7.25
CA MET A 120 -12.78 25.96 -7.62
C MET A 120 -12.73 25.05 -8.86
N ALA A 121 -13.56 24.03 -8.91
CA ALA A 121 -13.62 23.11 -10.05
C ALA A 121 -14.13 23.86 -11.29
N GLU A 122 -15.16 24.69 -11.15
CA GLU A 122 -15.70 25.50 -12.24
C GLU A 122 -14.68 26.49 -12.80
N ALA A 123 -13.93 27.19 -11.93
CA ALA A 123 -12.91 28.13 -12.35
C ALA A 123 -11.79 27.49 -13.18
N ILE A 124 -11.34 26.30 -12.79
CA ILE A 124 -10.32 25.56 -13.54
C ILE A 124 -10.88 24.93 -14.82
N ALA A 125 -12.11 24.39 -14.77
CA ALA A 125 -12.77 23.74 -15.90
C ALA A 125 -13.05 24.67 -17.08
N GLN A 126 -12.99 26.00 -16.90
CA GLN A 126 -13.02 26.94 -18.01
C GLN A 126 -11.83 26.76 -18.97
N HIS A 127 -10.74 26.19 -18.52
CA HIS A 127 -9.48 26.08 -19.26
C HIS A 127 -9.03 24.65 -19.52
N ILE A 128 -9.50 23.68 -18.74
CA ILE A 128 -9.13 22.26 -18.79
C ILE A 128 -10.35 21.47 -19.29
N ASP A 129 -10.13 20.35 -19.99
CA ASP A 129 -11.20 19.55 -20.58
C ASP A 129 -12.17 19.02 -19.51
N CYS A 130 -11.67 18.58 -18.35
CA CYS A 130 -12.49 18.19 -17.21
C CYS A 130 -11.79 18.39 -15.87
N VAL A 131 -12.58 18.63 -14.84
CA VAL A 131 -12.13 18.73 -13.44
C VAL A 131 -13.01 17.84 -12.57
N ILE A 132 -12.38 17.01 -11.77
CA ILE A 132 -13.04 16.21 -10.74
C ILE A 132 -12.74 16.85 -9.39
N GLY A 133 -13.78 17.07 -8.60
CA GLY A 133 -13.67 17.70 -7.31
C GLY A 133 -14.59 17.08 -6.27
N MET A 134 -14.58 17.64 -5.06
CA MET A 134 -15.42 17.20 -3.94
C MET A 134 -16.34 18.33 -3.49
N SER A 135 -17.65 18.18 -3.67
CA SER A 135 -18.65 19.20 -3.31
C SER A 135 -18.76 19.45 -1.80
N GLN A 136 -18.33 18.49 -0.99
CA GLN A 136 -18.35 18.53 0.47
C GLN A 136 -17.13 17.79 1.05
N VAL A 137 -16.97 17.90 2.38
CA VAL A 137 -15.95 17.11 3.10
C VAL A 137 -16.16 15.62 2.82
N ILE A 138 -15.15 14.97 2.29
CA ILE A 138 -15.12 13.52 2.06
C ILE A 138 -14.17 12.87 3.08
N GLY A 139 -14.56 11.70 3.59
CA GLY A 139 -13.68 10.94 4.48
C GLY A 139 -12.54 10.28 3.71
N ASP A 140 -11.38 10.13 4.35
CA ASP A 140 -10.18 9.52 3.73
C ASP A 140 -10.49 8.18 3.05
N THR A 141 -11.29 7.33 3.68
CA THR A 141 -11.64 6.01 3.13
C THR A 141 -12.42 6.15 1.82
N ALA A 142 -13.43 7.02 1.78
CA ALA A 142 -14.23 7.24 0.56
C ALA A 142 -13.41 7.88 -0.56
N ALA A 143 -12.54 8.84 -0.22
CA ALA A 143 -11.63 9.46 -1.16
C ALA A 143 -10.65 8.44 -1.78
N ILE A 144 -10.05 7.58 -0.97
CA ILE A 144 -9.13 6.52 -1.41
C ILE A 144 -9.87 5.49 -2.29
N SER A 145 -11.10 5.09 -1.92
CA SER A 145 -11.92 4.15 -2.70
C SER A 145 -12.31 4.72 -4.05
N PHE A 146 -12.69 6.01 -4.08
CA PHE A 146 -12.96 6.71 -5.34
C PHE A 146 -11.75 6.72 -6.26
N VAL A 147 -10.59 7.15 -5.75
CA VAL A 147 -9.33 7.27 -6.50
C VAL A 147 -8.90 5.91 -7.05
N ALA A 148 -8.99 4.85 -6.25
CA ALA A 148 -8.65 3.50 -6.68
C ALA A 148 -9.50 3.05 -7.89
N ALA A 149 -10.82 3.18 -7.82
CA ALA A 149 -11.73 2.76 -8.89
C ALA A 149 -11.62 3.65 -10.13
N PHE A 150 -11.45 4.97 -9.94
CA PHE A 150 -11.26 5.92 -11.03
C PHE A 150 -10.01 5.60 -11.86
N TYR A 151 -8.85 5.48 -11.22
CA TYR A 151 -7.60 5.19 -11.94
C TYR A 151 -7.53 3.77 -12.48
N LEU A 152 -8.18 2.80 -11.81
CA LEU A 152 -8.33 1.46 -12.35
C LEU A 152 -9.09 1.49 -13.69
N ALA A 153 -10.20 2.21 -13.77
CA ALA A 153 -10.99 2.33 -14.97
C ALA A 153 -10.22 3.05 -16.11
N LEU A 154 -9.51 4.14 -15.81
CA LEU A 154 -8.62 4.81 -16.79
C LEU A 154 -7.55 3.85 -17.30
N GLY A 155 -6.96 3.05 -16.41
CA GLY A 155 -5.96 2.03 -16.75
C GLY A 155 -6.50 0.88 -17.60
N TYR A 156 -7.82 0.66 -17.60
CA TYR A 156 -8.52 -0.24 -18.53
C TYR A 156 -9.04 0.48 -19.80
N GLY A 157 -8.57 1.71 -20.06
CA GLY A 157 -8.91 2.45 -21.26
C GLY A 157 -10.35 2.99 -21.29
N ARG A 158 -11.00 3.11 -20.14
CA ARG A 158 -12.32 3.73 -20.05
C ARG A 158 -12.21 5.24 -20.16
N ASP A 159 -13.26 5.87 -20.67
CA ASP A 159 -13.40 7.33 -20.70
C ASP A 159 -13.55 7.90 -19.28
N VAL A 160 -13.34 9.21 -19.13
CA VAL A 160 -13.37 9.90 -17.84
C VAL A 160 -14.74 9.82 -17.18
N LYS A 161 -15.85 9.88 -17.96
CA LYS A 161 -17.21 9.80 -17.37
C LYS A 161 -17.45 8.43 -16.75
N THR A 162 -17.14 7.36 -17.49
CA THR A 162 -17.23 5.98 -16.99
C THR A 162 -16.34 5.76 -15.77
N ALA A 163 -15.10 6.25 -15.81
CA ALA A 163 -14.18 6.14 -14.69
C ALA A 163 -14.68 6.86 -13.43
N PHE A 164 -15.22 8.07 -13.60
CA PHE A 164 -15.83 8.84 -12.53
C PHE A 164 -17.03 8.12 -11.90
N ASP A 165 -17.93 7.61 -12.75
CA ASP A 165 -19.11 6.88 -12.27
C ASP A 165 -18.72 5.60 -11.51
N LEU A 166 -17.70 4.86 -11.97
CA LEU A 166 -17.18 3.70 -11.26
C LEU A 166 -16.57 4.09 -9.90
N GLY A 167 -15.90 5.23 -9.79
CA GLY A 167 -15.43 5.77 -8.50
C GLY A 167 -16.57 6.00 -7.52
N ARG A 168 -17.68 6.62 -7.96
CA ARG A 168 -18.87 6.84 -7.14
C ARG A 168 -19.56 5.52 -6.74
N VAL A 169 -19.67 4.59 -7.67
CA VAL A 169 -20.23 3.26 -7.41
C VAL A 169 -19.38 2.50 -6.38
N GLN A 170 -18.06 2.63 -6.42
CA GLN A 170 -17.17 1.98 -5.45
C GLN A 170 -17.42 2.49 -4.02
N ILE A 171 -17.57 3.81 -3.84
CA ILE A 171 -17.94 4.38 -2.53
C ILE A 171 -19.24 3.76 -2.00
N ASN A 172 -20.24 3.62 -2.87
CA ASN A 172 -21.54 3.04 -2.51
C ASN A 172 -21.41 1.54 -2.19
N LEU A 173 -20.65 0.78 -2.96
CA LEU A 173 -20.40 -0.65 -2.71
C LEU A 173 -19.74 -0.91 -1.35
N GLU A 174 -18.97 0.04 -0.85
CA GLU A 174 -18.33 -0.01 0.47
C GLU A 174 -19.22 0.55 1.60
N ASN A 175 -20.48 0.94 1.29
CA ASN A 175 -21.46 1.51 2.23
C ASN A 175 -20.95 2.75 2.99
N LEU A 176 -20.23 3.63 2.29
CA LEU A 176 -19.64 4.82 2.91
C LEU A 176 -20.57 6.05 2.88
N ASP A 177 -21.73 5.98 2.22
CA ASP A 177 -22.76 7.04 2.12
C ASP A 177 -22.24 8.42 1.63
N GLU A 178 -21.13 8.41 0.87
CA GLU A 178 -20.44 9.60 0.38
C GLU A 178 -20.35 9.67 -1.15
N GLN A 179 -21.05 8.80 -1.88
CA GLN A 179 -21.00 8.66 -3.34
C GLN A 179 -21.45 9.91 -4.12
N ASP A 180 -22.18 10.83 -3.48
CA ASP A 180 -22.65 12.08 -4.10
C ASP A 180 -21.71 13.28 -3.84
N ARG A 181 -20.61 13.07 -3.11
CA ARG A 181 -19.62 14.12 -2.84
C ARG A 181 -18.68 14.39 -4.00
N PRO A 182 -18.17 13.38 -4.76
CA PRO A 182 -17.41 13.63 -5.97
C PRO A 182 -18.29 14.30 -7.03
N ILE A 183 -17.77 15.35 -7.67
CA ILE A 183 -18.39 16.07 -8.78
C ILE A 183 -17.46 16.07 -9.99
N LEU A 184 -18.04 16.05 -11.19
CA LEU A 184 -17.33 16.15 -12.46
C LEU A 184 -17.83 17.39 -13.21
N VAL A 185 -16.91 18.31 -13.49
CA VAL A 185 -17.17 19.57 -14.19
C VAL A 185 -16.44 19.55 -15.52
N ALA A 186 -17.17 19.61 -16.61
CA ALA A 186 -16.63 19.59 -17.98
C ALA A 186 -17.52 20.44 -18.89
N PRO A 187 -17.46 21.79 -18.80
CA PRO A 187 -18.39 22.68 -19.50
C PRO A 187 -18.14 22.75 -21.01
N ASN A 188 -16.92 22.40 -21.46
CA ASN A 188 -16.49 22.63 -22.85
C ASN A 188 -16.42 21.34 -23.67
N GLN A 189 -16.48 20.18 -23.06
CA GLN A 189 -16.35 18.88 -23.71
C GLN A 189 -17.15 17.80 -22.97
N ASP A 190 -17.71 16.82 -23.69
CA ASP A 190 -18.33 15.67 -23.07
C ASP A 190 -17.22 14.79 -22.45
N PRO A 191 -17.23 14.53 -21.12
CA PRO A 191 -16.22 13.71 -20.47
C PRO A 191 -16.21 12.24 -20.95
N SER A 192 -17.27 11.80 -21.66
CA SER A 192 -17.29 10.50 -22.34
C SER A 192 -16.38 10.45 -23.59
N ASP A 193 -16.00 11.61 -24.14
CA ASP A 193 -15.07 11.71 -25.27
C ASP A 193 -13.60 11.79 -24.80
N ILE A 194 -13.36 11.97 -23.50
CA ILE A 194 -12.02 12.06 -22.93
C ILE A 194 -11.50 10.66 -22.60
N VAL A 195 -10.72 10.11 -23.54
CA VAL A 195 -10.06 8.79 -23.40
C VAL A 195 -8.55 8.99 -23.47
N PHE A 196 -7.85 8.63 -22.41
CA PHE A 196 -6.39 8.77 -22.34
C PHE A 196 -5.67 7.69 -23.14
N VAL A 197 -6.15 6.46 -23.06
CA VAL A 197 -5.58 5.31 -23.77
C VAL A 197 -6.20 5.22 -25.16
N LYS A 198 -5.55 5.84 -26.15
CA LYS A 198 -6.02 5.81 -27.56
C LYS A 198 -5.25 4.75 -28.34
N TYR A 199 -5.97 3.83 -28.95
CA TYR A 199 -5.40 2.84 -29.87
C TYR A 199 -5.67 3.21 -31.31
N SER A 200 -4.66 3.02 -32.16
CA SER A 200 -4.94 2.83 -33.59
C SER A 200 -5.36 1.37 -33.84
N ALA A 201 -6.21 1.14 -34.83
CA ALA A 201 -6.62 -0.22 -35.22
C ALA A 201 -5.42 -1.12 -35.55
N SER A 202 -4.27 -0.55 -35.96
CA SER A 202 -3.01 -1.25 -36.19
C SER A 202 -2.27 -1.65 -34.91
N GLU A 203 -2.49 -0.95 -33.80
CA GLU A 203 -1.89 -1.26 -32.49
C GLU A 203 -2.72 -2.30 -31.72
N LEU A 204 -4.02 -2.38 -32.01
CA LEU A 204 -4.88 -3.47 -31.52
C LEU A 204 -4.63 -4.80 -32.27
N ALA A 205 -4.11 -4.76 -33.49
CA ALA A 205 -3.88 -5.97 -34.30
C ALA A 205 -3.04 -7.04 -33.60
N PRO A 206 -1.91 -6.72 -32.88
CA PRO A 206 -1.17 -7.72 -32.11
C PRO A 206 -1.92 -8.22 -30.87
N TYR A 207 -2.78 -7.40 -30.27
CA TYR A 207 -3.59 -7.75 -29.11
C TYR A 207 -4.79 -8.59 -29.48
N VAL A 208 -5.53 -8.18 -30.53
CA VAL A 208 -6.60 -8.96 -31.13
C VAL A 208 -6.05 -10.26 -31.71
N GLN A 209 -4.86 -10.25 -32.30
CA GLN A 209 -4.18 -11.44 -32.80
C GLN A 209 -3.71 -12.37 -31.66
N ARG A 210 -3.31 -11.86 -30.50
CA ARG A 210 -3.08 -12.68 -29.30
C ARG A 210 -4.38 -13.23 -28.74
N MET A 211 -5.46 -12.45 -28.69
CA MET A 211 -6.77 -12.95 -28.24
C MET A 211 -7.39 -13.94 -29.22
N THR A 212 -7.29 -13.69 -30.53
CA THR A 212 -7.80 -14.62 -31.57
C THR A 212 -6.86 -15.81 -31.76
N GLN A 213 -5.54 -15.67 -31.62
CA GLN A 213 -4.61 -16.80 -31.60
C GLN A 213 -4.73 -17.64 -30.34
N SER A 214 -5.13 -17.07 -29.19
CA SER A 214 -5.47 -17.85 -28.01
C SER A 214 -6.80 -18.63 -28.16
N VAL A 215 -7.63 -18.29 -29.16
CA VAL A 215 -8.85 -19.05 -29.49
C VAL A 215 -8.58 -20.07 -30.60
N GLU A 216 -7.60 -19.88 -31.52
CA GLU A 216 -7.30 -20.76 -32.62
C GLU A 216 -6.07 -21.67 -32.44
N THR A 217 -5.12 -21.32 -31.63
CA THR A 217 -4.19 -22.28 -31.05
C THR A 217 -4.77 -22.73 -29.72
N SER A 218 -5.69 -23.67 -29.79
CA SER A 218 -5.79 -24.67 -28.76
C SER A 218 -4.43 -25.40 -28.70
N ILE A 219 -3.43 -24.84 -28.01
CA ILE A 219 -2.64 -25.68 -27.13
C ILE A 219 -3.75 -26.41 -26.38
N PRO A 220 -3.93 -27.72 -26.51
CA PRO A 220 -4.83 -28.41 -25.62
C PRO A 220 -4.26 -28.09 -24.24
N TYR A 221 -4.82 -27.08 -23.58
CA TYR A 221 -4.77 -27.06 -22.12
C TYR A 221 -5.18 -28.48 -21.78
N PRO A 222 -4.36 -29.26 -21.09
CA PRO A 222 -4.83 -30.54 -20.59
C PRO A 222 -6.20 -30.21 -20.00
N PRO A 223 -7.26 -30.95 -20.39
CA PRO A 223 -8.62 -30.62 -19.93
C PRO A 223 -8.47 -30.34 -18.43
N PHE A 224 -8.95 -29.20 -17.99
CA PHE A 224 -8.90 -28.84 -16.55
C PHE A 224 -9.21 -30.14 -15.85
N PRO A 225 -8.32 -30.71 -15.04
CA PRO A 225 -8.59 -31.97 -14.38
C PRO A 225 -9.97 -31.77 -13.77
N SER A 226 -10.91 -32.64 -14.10
CA SER A 226 -12.27 -32.54 -13.59
C SER A 226 -12.12 -32.37 -12.10
N VAL A 227 -12.36 -31.17 -11.62
CA VAL A 227 -12.12 -30.83 -10.19
C VAL A 227 -13.08 -31.75 -9.45
N ASP A 228 -12.52 -32.76 -8.79
CA ASP A 228 -13.29 -33.65 -7.94
C ASP A 228 -14.11 -32.76 -6.99
N PRO A 229 -15.43 -32.90 -6.93
CA PRO A 229 -16.24 -32.09 -6.01
C PRO A 229 -15.75 -32.16 -4.54
N SER A 230 -15.07 -33.25 -4.17
CA SER A 230 -14.41 -33.38 -2.86
C SER A 230 -13.24 -32.42 -2.69
N PHE A 231 -12.56 -32.03 -3.78
CA PHE A 231 -11.50 -31.05 -3.76
C PHE A 231 -12.01 -29.62 -3.41
N LEU A 232 -13.20 -29.25 -3.90
CA LEU A 232 -13.85 -27.99 -3.53
C LEU A 232 -14.28 -27.94 -2.05
N GLN A 233 -14.50 -29.10 -1.44
CA GLN A 233 -14.79 -29.22 -0.01
C GLN A 233 -13.54 -29.11 0.87
N THR A 234 -12.35 -29.30 0.29
CA THR A 234 -11.04 -29.18 0.95
C THR A 234 -10.35 -27.86 0.66
N LEU A 235 -11.00 -26.94 -0.11
CA LEU A 235 -10.45 -25.60 -0.31
C LEU A 235 -10.31 -24.89 1.03
N PRO A 236 -9.11 -24.41 1.37
CA PRO A 236 -8.91 -23.68 2.60
C PRO A 236 -9.75 -22.42 2.62
N VAL A 237 -10.34 -22.13 3.75
CA VAL A 237 -11.03 -20.88 4.02
C VAL A 237 -10.01 -19.74 3.82
N PRO A 238 -10.39 -18.60 3.19
CA PRO A 238 -9.51 -17.43 3.09
C PRO A 238 -8.94 -17.08 4.47
N GLY A 239 -7.62 -17.04 4.62
CA GLY A 239 -6.98 -16.73 5.90
C GLY A 239 -5.84 -17.65 6.30
N GLY A 240 -5.32 -18.54 5.45
CA GLY A 240 -4.04 -19.15 5.75
C GLY A 240 -3.93 -20.66 5.79
N ALA A 241 -4.87 -21.37 5.19
CA ALA A 241 -4.67 -22.82 5.09
C ALA A 241 -3.71 -23.16 3.96
N PHE A 242 -2.75 -24.01 4.28
CA PHE A 242 -1.80 -24.62 3.36
C PHE A 242 -2.49 -25.58 2.42
N ASN A 243 -2.46 -25.32 1.12
CA ASN A 243 -2.66 -26.33 0.12
C ASN A 243 -1.52 -26.23 -0.90
N ASP A 244 -0.58 -27.16 -0.84
CA ASP A 244 0.58 -27.22 -1.72
C ASP A 244 0.17 -27.38 -3.19
N ASP A 245 -0.96 -28.01 -3.46
CA ASP A 245 -1.46 -28.28 -4.82
C ASP A 245 -1.99 -27.00 -5.52
N LEU A 246 -2.31 -25.95 -4.74
CA LEU A 246 -2.82 -24.68 -5.27
C LEU A 246 -1.75 -23.57 -5.27
N TYR A 247 -0.58 -23.84 -4.72
CA TYR A 247 0.44 -22.81 -4.60
C TYR A 247 1.28 -22.72 -5.87
N ILE A 248 1.39 -21.52 -6.42
CA ILE A 248 2.29 -21.22 -7.53
C ILE A 248 3.59 -20.67 -6.94
N ALA A 249 4.68 -21.44 -7.05
CA ALA A 249 5.99 -21.03 -6.59
C ALA A 249 6.48 -19.77 -7.35
N ARG A 250 7.09 -18.85 -6.61
CA ARG A 250 7.60 -17.56 -7.10
C ARG A 250 9.09 -17.43 -6.80
N ASP A 251 9.79 -16.54 -7.49
CA ASP A 251 11.19 -16.23 -7.19
C ASP A 251 11.40 -15.77 -5.74
N ALA A 252 10.35 -15.22 -5.12
CA ALA A 252 10.36 -14.81 -3.71
C ALA A 252 10.53 -15.99 -2.75
N ASP A 253 10.02 -17.19 -3.08
CA ASP A 253 10.15 -18.39 -2.26
C ASP A 253 11.63 -18.78 -2.13
N THR A 254 12.32 -18.94 -3.25
CA THR A 254 13.76 -19.28 -3.27
C THR A 254 14.63 -18.23 -2.57
N LYS A 255 14.26 -16.93 -2.71
CA LYS A 255 14.98 -15.85 -2.02
C LYS A 255 14.78 -15.91 -0.52
N LEU A 256 13.54 -16.16 -0.06
CA LEU A 256 13.21 -16.29 1.36
C LEU A 256 13.92 -17.49 1.98
N GLU A 257 13.86 -18.66 1.34
CA GLU A 257 14.53 -19.88 1.78
C GLU A 257 16.03 -19.67 2.03
N LYS A 258 16.72 -19.03 1.07
CA LYS A 258 18.14 -18.70 1.23
C LYS A 258 18.43 -17.76 2.40
N GLN A 259 17.53 -16.79 2.64
CA GLN A 259 17.70 -15.82 3.70
C GLN A 259 17.44 -16.42 5.09
N LEU A 260 16.44 -17.30 5.21
CA LEU A 260 16.07 -17.94 6.47
C LEU A 260 17.18 -18.86 7.03
N LEU A 261 17.96 -19.48 6.14
CA LEU A 261 19.08 -20.34 6.54
C LEU A 261 20.40 -19.59 6.69
N GLY A 262 20.46 -18.35 6.23
CA GLY A 262 21.63 -17.51 6.30
C GLY A 262 21.82 -16.83 7.64
N GLY A 263 22.09 -17.54 8.72
CA GLY A 263 22.18 -17.09 10.12
C GLY A 263 22.37 -15.59 10.39
N GLY A 264 21.66 -15.06 11.38
CA GLY A 264 21.72 -13.66 11.80
C GLY A 264 21.16 -12.64 10.79
N THR A 265 20.29 -13.03 9.87
CA THR A 265 19.66 -12.11 8.90
C THR A 265 18.35 -11.51 9.45
N THR A 266 17.98 -10.35 8.96
CA THR A 266 16.64 -9.78 9.18
C THR A 266 15.97 -9.61 7.81
N THR A 267 14.88 -10.32 7.61
CA THR A 267 14.14 -10.32 6.34
C THR A 267 12.79 -9.67 6.53
N THR A 268 12.39 -8.81 5.59
CA THR A 268 11.07 -8.19 5.60
C THR A 268 10.32 -8.58 4.32
N ILE A 269 9.14 -9.19 4.49
CA ILE A 269 8.23 -9.48 3.39
C ILE A 269 7.26 -8.30 3.25
N ARG A 270 7.34 -7.58 2.13
CA ARG A 270 6.45 -6.45 1.83
C ARG A 270 5.69 -6.73 0.54
N ALA A 271 4.38 -6.68 0.63
CA ALA A 271 3.49 -6.80 -0.51
C ALA A 271 2.09 -6.29 -0.14
N PRO A 272 1.24 -5.95 -1.10
CA PRO A 272 -0.16 -5.58 -0.85
C PRO A 272 -0.94 -6.65 -0.07
N ARG A 273 -2.11 -6.29 0.46
CA ARG A 273 -3.01 -7.26 1.08
C ARG A 273 -3.43 -8.32 0.05
N GLN A 274 -3.72 -9.54 0.50
CA GLN A 274 -4.18 -10.67 -0.33
C GLN A 274 -3.20 -11.13 -1.43
N THR A 275 -1.94 -10.76 -1.37
CA THR A 275 -0.90 -11.22 -2.31
C THR A 275 -0.20 -12.50 -1.87
N GLY A 276 -0.67 -13.12 -0.79
CA GLY A 276 -0.10 -14.36 -0.26
C GLY A 276 1.17 -14.16 0.57
N LYS A 277 1.32 -13.02 1.29
CA LYS A 277 2.44 -12.78 2.22
C LYS A 277 2.54 -13.87 3.29
N THR A 278 1.44 -14.11 3.99
CA THR A 278 1.34 -15.15 5.03
C THR A 278 1.62 -16.54 4.45
N SER A 279 1.11 -16.85 3.25
CA SER A 279 1.41 -18.13 2.58
C SER A 279 2.91 -18.27 2.27
N LEU A 280 3.55 -17.21 1.76
CA LEU A 280 4.99 -17.18 1.51
C LEU A 280 5.78 -17.35 2.81
N LEU A 281 5.40 -16.61 3.88
CA LEU A 281 6.03 -16.70 5.19
C LEU A 281 5.93 -18.14 5.72
N MET A 282 4.72 -18.70 5.78
CA MET A 282 4.48 -20.04 6.33
C MET A 282 5.24 -21.13 5.57
N ARG A 283 5.31 -21.06 4.23
CA ARG A 283 6.13 -22.00 3.43
C ARG A 283 7.61 -21.87 3.74
N GLY A 284 8.11 -20.64 3.81
CA GLY A 284 9.51 -20.41 4.21
C GLY A 284 9.80 -20.98 5.59
N LEU A 285 8.89 -20.82 6.56
CA LEU A 285 9.04 -21.36 7.91
C LEU A 285 8.97 -22.89 7.93
N GLN A 286 8.10 -23.51 7.12
CA GLN A 286 8.04 -24.95 6.97
C GLN A 286 9.34 -25.50 6.36
N TYR A 287 9.86 -24.85 5.32
CA TYR A 287 11.15 -25.21 4.74
C TYR A 287 12.28 -25.09 5.76
N ALA A 288 12.33 -24.02 6.53
CA ALA A 288 13.33 -23.84 7.57
C ALA A 288 13.25 -24.94 8.65
N ARG A 289 12.05 -25.34 9.08
CA ARG A 289 11.86 -26.48 10.00
C ARG A 289 12.38 -27.79 9.41
N GLN A 290 12.19 -28.03 8.12
CA GLN A 290 12.75 -29.21 7.42
C GLN A 290 14.29 -29.20 7.41
N GLN A 291 14.90 -28.01 7.48
CA GLN A 291 16.35 -27.83 7.58
C GLN A 291 16.82 -27.75 9.04
N ALA A 292 16.04 -28.26 9.99
CA ALA A 292 16.33 -28.27 11.42
C ALA A 292 16.48 -26.87 12.08
N ALA A 293 15.94 -25.83 11.48
CA ALA A 293 15.85 -24.51 12.13
C ALA A 293 14.73 -24.51 13.19
N VAL A 294 14.98 -23.83 14.29
CA VAL A 294 13.99 -23.54 15.33
C VAL A 294 13.14 -22.36 14.89
N VAL A 295 11.83 -22.50 14.87
CA VAL A 295 10.91 -21.46 14.34
C VAL A 295 9.90 -21.09 15.40
N VAL A 296 9.85 -19.80 15.73
CA VAL A 296 8.86 -19.19 16.63
C VAL A 296 8.00 -18.22 15.82
N PRO A 297 6.78 -18.63 15.43
CA PRO A 297 5.84 -17.73 14.75
C PRO A 297 5.13 -16.87 15.78
N PHE A 298 4.89 -15.61 15.41
CA PHE A 298 4.13 -14.64 16.19
C PHE A 298 3.16 -13.90 15.27
N ASP A 299 1.86 -14.12 15.45
CA ASP A 299 0.81 -13.44 14.70
C ASP A 299 0.24 -12.30 15.55
N LEU A 300 0.47 -11.06 15.09
CA LEU A 300 0.01 -9.86 15.78
C LEU A 300 -1.51 -9.63 15.69
N GLN A 301 -2.22 -10.30 14.77
CA GLN A 301 -3.68 -10.23 14.73
C GLN A 301 -4.32 -10.84 15.99
N SER A 302 -3.65 -11.82 16.62
CA SER A 302 -4.15 -12.47 17.82
C SER A 302 -3.88 -11.68 19.11
N SER A 303 -3.05 -10.62 19.04
CA SER A 303 -2.68 -9.82 20.21
C SER A 303 -3.84 -8.94 20.70
N SER A 304 -4.03 -8.92 22.04
CA SER A 304 -5.06 -8.10 22.67
C SER A 304 -4.67 -6.60 22.67
N SER A 305 -5.68 -5.73 22.79
CA SER A 305 -5.42 -4.29 23.01
C SER A 305 -4.61 -4.00 24.28
N GLN A 306 -4.72 -4.88 25.28
CA GLN A 306 -3.93 -4.79 26.52
C GLN A 306 -2.46 -5.09 26.26
N THR A 307 -2.16 -6.06 25.42
CA THR A 307 -0.78 -6.39 24.98
C THR A 307 -0.14 -5.22 24.27
N LEU A 308 -0.88 -4.60 23.35
CA LEU A 308 -0.43 -3.46 22.56
C LEU A 308 -0.46 -2.12 23.32
N SER A 309 -0.85 -2.10 24.60
CA SER A 309 -0.91 -0.88 25.42
C SER A 309 0.44 -0.36 25.89
N SER A 310 1.46 -1.21 25.98
CA SER A 310 2.81 -0.82 26.39
C SER A 310 3.86 -1.78 25.87
N LEU A 311 5.10 -1.27 25.71
CA LEU A 311 6.26 -2.10 25.34
C LEU A 311 6.50 -3.25 26.34
N GLU A 312 6.27 -3.02 27.64
CA GLU A 312 6.50 -4.04 28.67
C GLU A 312 5.53 -5.20 28.53
N ASN A 313 4.24 -4.93 28.37
CA ASN A 313 3.21 -5.96 28.16
C ASN A 313 3.48 -6.74 26.87
N PHE A 314 3.79 -6.03 25.80
CA PHE A 314 4.10 -6.63 24.52
C PHE A 314 5.32 -7.57 24.58
N LEU A 315 6.44 -7.13 25.18
CA LEU A 315 7.63 -7.96 25.29
C LEU A 315 7.46 -9.14 26.27
N GLN A 316 6.59 -9.00 27.25
CA GLN A 316 6.26 -10.10 28.17
C GLN A 316 5.47 -11.19 27.45
N GLU A 317 4.44 -10.82 26.68
CA GLU A 317 3.68 -11.77 25.87
C GLU A 317 4.55 -12.39 24.76
N PHE A 318 5.37 -11.59 24.09
CA PHE A 318 6.32 -12.08 23.10
C PHE A 318 7.28 -13.13 23.69
N ALA A 319 7.77 -12.90 24.91
CA ALA A 319 8.63 -13.86 25.60
C ALA A 319 7.85 -15.12 26.05
N ALA A 320 6.59 -14.98 26.45
CA ALA A 320 5.74 -16.13 26.81
C ALA A 320 5.49 -17.02 25.59
N ILE A 321 5.20 -16.46 24.42
CA ILE A 321 5.05 -17.21 23.17
C ILE A 321 6.35 -17.94 22.79
N ILE A 322 7.51 -17.32 23.01
CA ILE A 322 8.80 -18.02 22.84
C ILE A 322 8.90 -19.24 23.77
N CYS A 323 8.45 -19.11 25.04
CA CYS A 323 8.46 -20.23 25.97
C CYS A 323 7.52 -21.36 25.50
N ASP A 324 6.32 -21.03 25.09
CA ASP A 324 5.32 -22.01 24.64
C ASP A 324 5.80 -22.76 23.39
N GLU A 325 6.26 -22.06 22.37
CA GLU A 325 6.74 -22.65 21.12
C GLU A 325 8.00 -23.52 21.31
N LEU A 326 8.84 -23.16 22.28
CA LEU A 326 10.08 -23.87 22.54
C LEU A 326 9.99 -24.86 23.72
N VAL A 327 8.81 -24.99 24.32
CA VAL A 327 8.52 -25.86 25.48
C VAL A 327 9.48 -25.57 26.65
N ILE A 328 9.63 -24.29 26.98
CA ILE A 328 10.48 -23.81 28.08
C ILE A 328 9.59 -23.51 29.29
N GLU A 329 10.02 -23.88 30.46
CA GLU A 329 9.27 -23.60 31.69
C GLU A 329 9.17 -22.08 31.96
N GLU A 330 7.97 -21.59 32.18
CA GLU A 330 7.68 -20.18 32.51
C GLU A 330 8.45 -19.68 33.76
N THR A 331 8.87 -20.57 34.63
CA THR A 331 9.69 -20.23 35.79
C THR A 331 11.01 -19.55 35.43
N GLN A 332 11.61 -19.93 34.29
CA GLN A 332 12.84 -19.31 33.77
C GLN A 332 12.58 -17.89 33.28
N LEU A 333 11.46 -17.70 32.60
CA LEU A 333 11.01 -16.37 32.15
C LEU A 333 10.75 -15.47 33.36
N ALA A 334 9.99 -15.96 34.35
CA ALA A 334 9.67 -15.22 35.57
C ALA A 334 10.91 -14.74 36.32
N GLN A 335 11.96 -15.56 36.38
CA GLN A 335 13.25 -15.18 37.00
C GLN A 335 13.92 -14.03 36.21
N CYS A 336 13.92 -14.07 34.88
CA CYS A 336 14.51 -13.03 34.05
C CYS A 336 13.70 -11.72 34.12
N TRP A 337 12.38 -11.82 34.37
CA TRP A 337 11.50 -10.64 34.48
C TRP A 337 11.55 -9.93 35.82
N GLN A 338 12.20 -10.52 36.84
CA GLN A 338 12.42 -9.88 38.13
C GLN A 338 13.51 -8.77 38.05
N GLY A 339 13.40 -7.80 38.95
CA GLY A 339 14.38 -6.71 39.07
C GLY A 339 14.06 -5.46 38.27
N THR A 340 14.96 -4.49 38.32
CA THR A 340 14.79 -3.10 37.88
C THR A 340 15.19 -2.84 36.41
N LEU A 341 15.57 -3.87 35.65
CA LEU A 341 15.93 -3.71 34.24
C LEU A 341 14.70 -3.35 33.40
N SER A 342 14.90 -2.58 32.34
CA SER A 342 13.85 -2.34 31.35
C SER A 342 13.46 -3.62 30.61
N ALA A 343 12.23 -3.72 30.13
CA ALA A 343 11.69 -4.89 29.43
C ALA A 343 12.58 -5.35 28.25
N PRO A 344 13.12 -4.48 27.38
CA PRO A 344 14.06 -4.90 26.35
C PRO A 344 15.32 -5.59 26.87
N ARG A 345 15.82 -5.15 28.04
CA ARG A 345 16.99 -5.76 28.67
C ARG A 345 16.65 -7.07 29.35
N LYS A 346 15.46 -7.20 29.93
CA LYS A 346 14.95 -8.46 30.49
C LYS A 346 14.85 -9.53 29.40
N LEU A 347 14.20 -9.18 28.28
CA LEU A 347 14.08 -10.08 27.13
C LEU A 347 15.45 -10.44 26.53
N LEU A 348 16.36 -9.47 26.39
CA LEU A 348 17.72 -9.74 25.93
C LEU A 348 18.44 -10.75 26.81
N ARG A 349 18.33 -10.61 28.16
CA ARG A 349 18.91 -11.56 29.13
C ARG A 349 18.29 -12.94 28.94
N PHE A 350 16.99 -13.02 28.81
CA PHE A 350 16.27 -14.27 28.59
C PHE A 350 16.78 -15.00 27.34
N MET A 351 16.87 -14.29 26.22
CA MET A 351 17.39 -14.82 24.96
C MET A 351 18.83 -15.36 25.13
N GLN A 352 19.71 -14.58 25.75
CA GLN A 352 21.13 -14.95 25.91
C GLN A 352 21.39 -16.12 26.91
N GLN A 353 20.58 -16.21 27.94
CA GLN A 353 20.80 -17.22 29.01
C GLN A 353 20.04 -18.50 28.76
N HIS A 354 18.86 -18.44 28.16
CA HIS A 354 17.94 -19.58 28.09
C HIS A 354 17.61 -20.02 26.67
N ILE A 355 17.67 -19.15 25.67
CA ILE A 355 17.24 -19.52 24.31
C ILE A 355 18.43 -19.82 23.40
N LEU A 356 19.30 -18.84 23.18
CA LEU A 356 20.40 -18.98 22.22
C LEU A 356 21.36 -20.11 22.53
N PRO A 357 21.68 -20.43 23.81
CA PRO A 357 22.58 -21.55 24.13
C PRO A 357 21.96 -22.95 23.92
N MET A 358 20.62 -23.06 23.93
CA MET A 358 19.93 -24.35 23.84
C MET A 358 20.00 -25.01 22.47
N TYR A 359 20.18 -24.22 21.43
CA TYR A 359 20.10 -24.68 20.05
C TYR A 359 21.39 -24.41 19.30
N GLU A 360 21.82 -25.38 18.46
CA GLU A 360 23.02 -25.21 17.62
C GLU A 360 22.69 -24.60 16.26
N GLY A 361 21.47 -24.83 15.77
CA GLY A 361 20.98 -24.36 14.47
C GLY A 361 20.38 -22.96 14.48
N PRO A 362 19.92 -22.47 13.32
CA PRO A 362 19.26 -21.19 13.19
C PRO A 362 17.98 -21.09 14.03
N ILE A 363 17.78 -19.94 14.69
CA ILE A 363 16.55 -19.62 15.41
C ILE A 363 15.84 -18.49 14.67
N ILE A 364 14.62 -18.74 14.21
CA ILE A 364 13.84 -17.82 13.39
C ILE A 364 12.66 -17.29 14.22
N LEU A 365 12.67 -16.01 14.52
CA LEU A 365 11.54 -15.30 15.09
C LEU A 365 10.75 -14.68 13.94
N ALA A 366 9.57 -15.20 13.66
CA ALA A 366 8.74 -14.78 12.54
C ALA A 366 7.54 -13.97 13.06
N ILE A 367 7.42 -12.73 12.60
CA ILE A 367 6.33 -11.84 13.02
C ILE A 367 5.46 -11.58 11.80
N ASP A 368 4.21 -12.07 11.81
CA ASP A 368 3.20 -11.75 10.81
C ASP A 368 2.39 -10.51 11.23
N GLU A 369 1.86 -9.79 10.25
CA GLU A 369 1.10 -8.54 10.41
C GLU A 369 1.83 -7.47 11.28
N ALA A 370 3.16 -7.37 11.11
CA ALA A 370 4.02 -6.46 11.89
C ALA A 370 3.66 -4.97 11.73
N ASP A 371 2.87 -4.62 10.75
CA ASP A 371 2.29 -3.28 10.54
C ASP A 371 1.32 -2.87 11.65
N HIS A 372 0.66 -3.80 12.35
CA HIS A 372 -0.12 -3.50 13.55
C HIS A 372 0.70 -2.80 14.65
N LEU A 373 2.00 -3.08 14.73
CA LEU A 373 2.87 -2.39 15.69
C LEU A 373 3.09 -0.92 15.36
N LEU A 374 2.94 -0.50 14.10
CA LEU A 374 3.14 0.89 13.69
C LEU A 374 2.08 1.83 14.29
N GLU A 375 0.96 1.29 14.76
CA GLU A 375 -0.11 2.02 15.44
C GLU A 375 0.17 2.22 16.94
N SER A 376 1.18 1.50 17.51
CA SER A 376 1.54 1.61 18.92
C SER A 376 2.56 2.72 19.18
N ASP A 377 2.51 3.36 20.37
CA ASP A 377 3.45 4.40 20.75
C ASP A 377 4.89 3.88 20.91
N PHE A 378 5.08 2.57 21.08
CA PHE A 378 6.37 1.94 21.33
C PHE A 378 7.01 1.28 20.11
N TYR A 379 6.46 1.40 18.91
CA TYR A 379 7.00 0.72 17.73
C TYR A 379 8.48 1.02 17.46
N LYS A 380 8.91 2.27 17.70
CA LYS A 380 10.30 2.69 17.51
C LYS A 380 11.26 1.95 18.47
N ASP A 381 10.82 1.75 19.70
CA ASP A 381 11.62 1.07 20.73
C ASP A 381 11.73 -0.41 20.41
N PHE A 382 10.66 -1.05 19.97
CA PHE A 382 10.66 -2.45 19.57
C PHE A 382 11.57 -2.70 18.35
N PHE A 383 11.38 -1.96 17.25
CA PHE A 383 12.26 -2.13 16.09
C PHE A 383 13.69 -1.69 16.36
N GLY A 384 13.91 -0.71 17.24
CA GLY A 384 15.22 -0.32 17.75
C GLY A 384 15.91 -1.46 18.51
N MET A 385 15.16 -2.20 19.32
CA MET A 385 15.64 -3.40 20.01
C MET A 385 16.06 -4.49 19.02
N LEU A 386 15.21 -4.82 18.02
CA LEU A 386 15.56 -5.81 16.99
C LEU A 386 16.82 -5.40 16.20
N ARG A 387 16.95 -4.11 15.87
CA ARG A 387 18.15 -3.58 15.22
C ARG A 387 19.40 -3.73 16.12
N SER A 388 19.25 -3.54 17.42
CA SER A 388 20.33 -3.78 18.38
C SER A 388 20.76 -5.25 18.40
N TRP A 389 19.80 -6.19 18.34
CA TRP A 389 20.10 -7.62 18.25
C TRP A 389 20.82 -7.96 16.96
N HIS A 390 20.36 -7.42 15.83
CA HIS A 390 21.02 -7.58 14.54
C HIS A 390 22.50 -7.11 14.58
N ASN A 391 22.79 -6.00 15.24
CA ASN A 391 24.17 -5.49 15.36
C ASN A 391 25.04 -6.33 16.30
N ARG A 392 24.46 -7.02 17.29
CA ARG A 392 25.20 -7.87 18.25
C ARG A 392 25.91 -9.04 17.61
N ARG A 393 25.39 -9.59 16.52
CA ARG A 393 26.03 -10.71 15.79
C ARG A 393 27.45 -10.40 15.30
N ALA A 394 27.81 -9.13 15.16
CA ALA A 394 29.18 -8.73 14.83
C ALA A 394 30.15 -8.90 16.03
N LEU A 395 29.61 -8.95 17.25
CA LEU A 395 30.38 -8.94 18.48
C LEU A 395 30.25 -10.26 19.26
N ASP A 396 29.15 -10.99 19.06
CA ASP A 396 28.82 -12.19 19.83
C ASP A 396 28.31 -13.32 18.91
N PRO A 397 29.08 -14.41 18.75
CA PRO A 397 28.72 -15.54 17.89
C PRO A 397 27.37 -16.18 18.21
N LEU A 398 26.89 -16.11 19.47
CA LEU A 398 25.57 -16.62 19.85
C LEU A 398 24.42 -15.97 19.05
N TRP A 399 24.63 -14.75 18.57
CA TRP A 399 23.62 -14.00 17.79
C TRP A 399 23.71 -14.23 16.29
N GLN A 400 24.60 -15.10 15.83
CA GLN A 400 24.74 -15.48 14.41
C GLN A 400 23.85 -16.66 14.01
N LYS A 401 23.09 -17.18 14.96
CA LYS A 401 22.18 -18.33 14.79
C LYS A 401 20.86 -17.96 14.13
#